data_fcfff7c3fc927a59b0eede2f16e85f03
#
_entry.id   fcfff7c3fc927a59b0eede2f16e85f03
#
_cell.length_a   1.000
_cell.length_b   1.000
_cell.length_c   1.000
_cell.angle_alpha   90.00
_cell.angle_beta   90.00
_cell.angle_gamma   90.00
#
_symmetry.space_group_name_H-M   'P 1'
#
loop_
_entity.id
_entity.type
_entity.pdbx_description
1 polymer ?
#
loop_
_entity_poly.entity_id
_entity_poly.type
_entity_poly.pdbx_seq_one_letter_code
_entity_poly.pdbx_strand_id
1 'polypeptide(L)'
;MSIGFTSCNCNNWTDLTPDEFEKSYIADGTVTIDVRTADEFAQGHLYHAVNIDWQKDGFMDEIKENFNTTLTLAIYCRSGKRSAAAAQALSDAGYKVLNLTGGYTAWTEAGKMTNSYQVEYIPAGGGNDPLVITLIKHGSLEFAYKGMSIQVDPVSGYGKNTDYAKEFPKADAILITHEHGDHLDKNAITALSSDKTEIILNAKSQQQIGLGRVLANGEYCTLFPVGISVWAVPAYNTTPGREQFHPKGNGNGYLLSFWGSLSAYVAGDTEDIPEMVDIPKIRPAMRISVAFLPVNQPYTMTVDQCVNAAKMVNPEVLIPYHFSQTDLSGLADRLPEMKVLLRDMQ
;
A
#
# COMPACT_ATOMS: atom_id res chain seq x y z
N MET A 1 55.33 18.15 -20.12
CA MET A 1 54.28 18.46 -19.09
C MET A 1 53.06 17.66 -19.43
N SER A 2 52.83 16.58 -18.69
CA SER A 2 51.63 15.73 -18.83
C SER A 2 50.55 16.30 -17.91
N ILE A 3 49.46 16.79 -18.49
CA ILE A 3 48.33 17.28 -17.74
C ILE A 3 47.47 16.04 -17.40
N GLY A 4 47.61 15.58 -16.16
CA GLY A 4 46.75 14.52 -15.63
C GLY A 4 45.34 15.06 -15.50
N PHE A 5 44.41 14.54 -16.30
CA PHE A 5 42.97 14.68 -16.03
C PHE A 5 42.62 13.82 -14.84
N THR A 6 42.51 14.43 -13.67
CA THR A 6 41.76 13.85 -12.56
C THR A 6 40.31 13.83 -12.97
N SER A 7 39.78 12.65 -13.36
CA SER A 7 38.36 12.45 -13.46
C SER A 7 37.77 12.65 -12.06
N CYS A 8 37.02 13.73 -11.88
CA CYS A 8 36.17 13.90 -10.74
C CYS A 8 35.05 12.85 -10.92
N ASN A 9 35.18 11.71 -10.26
CA ASN A 9 34.04 10.79 -10.07
C ASN A 9 33.02 11.51 -9.19
N CYS A 10 32.14 12.27 -9.81
CA CYS A 10 30.94 12.74 -9.14
C CYS A 10 30.04 11.52 -8.97
N ASN A 11 30.23 10.78 -7.89
CA ASN A 11 29.29 9.74 -7.50
C ASN A 11 27.91 10.40 -7.34
N ASN A 12 26.92 9.99 -8.12
CA ASN A 12 25.54 10.46 -8.01
C ASN A 12 24.81 9.83 -6.80
N TRP A 13 25.55 9.38 -5.80
CA TRP A 13 24.99 8.81 -4.58
C TRP A 13 25.61 9.42 -3.33
N THR A 14 24.82 9.41 -2.24
CA THR A 14 25.17 10.02 -0.97
C THR A 14 24.96 9.01 0.15
N ASP A 15 25.98 8.82 0.97
CA ASP A 15 25.87 8.08 2.23
C ASP A 15 25.24 8.95 3.30
N LEU A 16 24.20 8.44 3.97
CA LEU A 16 23.46 9.13 5.02
C LEU A 16 23.46 8.30 6.31
N THR A 17 23.61 8.98 7.43
CA THR A 17 23.36 8.41 8.76
C THR A 17 21.88 8.06 8.94
N PRO A 18 21.47 7.22 9.91
CA PRO A 18 20.05 6.93 10.17
C PRO A 18 19.19 8.20 10.36
N ASP A 19 19.70 9.23 11.06
CA ASP A 19 18.97 10.48 11.30
C ASP A 19 18.81 11.34 10.02
N GLU A 20 19.77 11.30 9.12
CA GLU A 20 19.70 11.99 7.84
C GLU A 20 18.82 11.24 6.86
N PHE A 21 18.93 9.91 6.82
CA PHE A 21 18.15 9.03 5.96
C PHE A 21 16.65 9.11 6.30
N GLU A 22 16.30 9.12 7.59
CA GLU A 22 14.91 9.25 8.07
C GLU A 22 14.19 10.50 7.52
N LYS A 23 14.90 11.59 7.26
CA LYS A 23 14.33 12.83 6.74
C LYS A 23 13.99 12.77 5.24
N SER A 24 14.46 11.76 4.54
CA SER A 24 14.46 11.75 3.08
C SER A 24 13.85 10.47 2.47
N TYR A 25 13.87 9.35 3.18
CA TYR A 25 13.58 8.04 2.58
C TYR A 25 12.13 7.82 2.14
N ILE A 26 11.17 8.59 2.68
CA ILE A 26 9.74 8.56 2.30
C ILE A 26 9.28 9.86 1.65
N ALA A 27 10.20 10.73 1.21
CA ALA A 27 9.85 11.99 0.58
C ALA A 27 9.24 11.79 -0.82
N ASP A 28 8.44 12.75 -1.29
CA ASP A 28 7.94 12.78 -2.67
C ASP A 28 9.11 12.62 -3.67
N GLY A 29 8.94 11.77 -4.67
CA GLY A 29 9.99 11.43 -5.64
C GLY A 29 11.07 10.48 -5.11
N THR A 30 10.90 9.89 -3.92
CA THR A 30 11.85 8.93 -3.34
C THR A 30 11.21 7.55 -3.16
N VAL A 31 11.90 6.51 -3.61
CA VAL A 31 11.52 5.11 -3.40
C VAL A 31 12.54 4.45 -2.48
N THR A 32 12.06 3.87 -1.38
CA THR A 32 12.93 3.13 -0.45
C THR A 32 13.01 1.67 -0.85
N ILE A 33 14.24 1.18 -1.05
CA ILE A 33 14.49 -0.19 -1.52
C ILE A 33 15.38 -0.92 -0.51
N ASP A 34 14.87 -2.01 0.03
CA ASP A 34 15.65 -2.98 0.77
C ASP A 34 16.29 -3.96 -0.21
N VAL A 35 17.61 -3.91 -0.31
CA VAL A 35 18.37 -4.80 -1.22
C VAL A 35 18.82 -6.10 -0.54
N ARG A 36 18.23 -6.45 0.61
CA ARG A 36 18.43 -7.73 1.29
C ARG A 36 17.59 -8.83 0.65
N THR A 37 17.80 -10.06 1.12
CA THR A 37 16.96 -11.19 0.72
C THR A 37 15.53 -11.03 1.24
N ALA A 38 14.57 -11.71 0.60
CA ALA A 38 13.16 -11.70 1.03
C ALA A 38 12.99 -12.21 2.47
N ASP A 39 13.78 -13.20 2.90
CA ASP A 39 13.72 -13.72 4.28
C ASP A 39 14.22 -12.67 5.29
N GLU A 40 15.26 -11.91 4.97
CA GLU A 40 15.72 -10.80 5.82
C GLU A 40 14.67 -9.68 5.89
N PHE A 41 14.01 -9.38 4.77
CA PHE A 41 12.93 -8.39 4.70
C PHE A 41 11.72 -8.80 5.55
N ALA A 42 11.28 -10.04 5.45
CA ALA A 42 10.14 -10.57 6.21
C ALA A 42 10.36 -10.57 7.73
N GLN A 43 11.63 -10.62 8.19
CA GLN A 43 11.97 -10.53 9.62
C GLN A 43 11.88 -9.10 10.17
N GLY A 44 11.80 -8.10 9.31
CA GLY A 44 11.66 -6.69 9.64
C GLY A 44 12.38 -5.80 8.64
N HIS A 45 11.77 -4.67 8.33
CA HIS A 45 12.26 -3.72 7.33
C HIS A 45 11.89 -2.28 7.71
N LEU A 46 12.47 -1.31 7.01
CA LEU A 46 12.10 0.10 7.16
C LEU A 46 10.67 0.30 6.63
N TYR A 47 9.96 1.20 7.26
CA TYR A 47 8.63 1.60 6.85
C TYR A 47 8.62 2.07 5.38
N HIS A 48 7.62 1.66 4.61
CA HIS A 48 7.45 1.89 3.16
C HIS A 48 8.57 1.31 2.25
N ALA A 49 9.49 0.53 2.78
CA ALA A 49 10.49 -0.11 1.93
C ALA A 49 9.88 -1.21 1.06
N VAL A 50 10.29 -1.26 -0.20
CA VAL A 50 10.03 -2.39 -1.09
C VAL A 50 11.27 -3.27 -1.15
N ASN A 51 11.09 -4.60 -1.33
CA ASN A 51 12.21 -5.51 -1.37
C ASN A 51 12.60 -5.86 -2.80
N ILE A 52 13.84 -5.56 -3.18
CA ILE A 52 14.45 -5.98 -4.44
C ILE A 52 15.85 -6.49 -4.13
N ASP A 53 16.03 -7.79 -4.12
CA ASP A 53 17.25 -8.44 -3.66
C ASP A 53 18.42 -8.22 -4.65
N TRP A 54 19.45 -7.51 -4.19
CA TRP A 54 20.68 -7.24 -4.94
C TRP A 54 21.42 -8.52 -5.42
N GLN A 55 21.24 -9.62 -4.72
CA GLN A 55 21.93 -10.87 -5.02
C GLN A 55 21.21 -11.73 -6.07
N LYS A 56 20.01 -11.34 -6.47
CA LYS A 56 19.27 -12.03 -7.54
C LYS A 56 19.73 -11.54 -8.92
N ASP A 57 19.80 -12.49 -9.85
CA ASP A 57 19.91 -12.16 -11.25
C ASP A 57 18.74 -11.28 -11.70
N GLY A 58 19.01 -10.25 -12.51
CA GLY A 58 17.96 -9.35 -13.00
C GLY A 58 17.67 -8.14 -12.10
N PHE A 59 18.39 -7.92 -11.00
CA PHE A 59 18.20 -6.75 -10.13
C PHE A 59 18.12 -5.43 -10.91
N MET A 60 19.08 -5.17 -11.80
CA MET A 60 19.11 -3.93 -12.60
C MET A 60 17.99 -3.84 -13.63
N ASP A 61 17.52 -4.99 -14.14
CA ASP A 61 16.40 -5.03 -15.08
C ASP A 61 15.10 -4.73 -14.36
N GLU A 62 14.86 -5.31 -13.17
CA GLU A 62 13.72 -5.01 -12.32
C GLU A 62 13.68 -3.52 -11.91
N ILE A 63 14.83 -2.94 -11.53
CA ILE A 63 14.91 -1.50 -11.23
C ILE A 63 14.53 -0.66 -12.45
N LYS A 64 15.09 -0.94 -13.64
CA LYS A 64 14.83 -0.15 -14.86
C LYS A 64 13.40 -0.30 -15.38
N GLU A 65 12.80 -1.45 -15.18
CA GLU A 65 11.42 -1.71 -15.58
C GLU A 65 10.41 -0.93 -14.71
N ASN A 66 10.69 -0.82 -13.40
CA ASN A 66 9.73 -0.29 -12.43
C ASN A 66 9.99 1.17 -12.03
N PHE A 67 11.24 1.65 -12.12
CA PHE A 67 11.61 2.99 -11.65
C PHE A 67 12.44 3.71 -12.72
N ASN A 68 12.12 4.96 -12.97
CA ASN A 68 12.93 5.76 -13.86
C ASN A 68 13.96 6.64 -13.12
N THR A 69 14.89 7.23 -13.86
CA THR A 69 15.99 8.01 -13.32
C THR A 69 15.61 9.38 -12.75
N THR A 70 14.33 9.79 -12.85
CA THR A 70 13.84 11.01 -12.18
C THR A 70 13.58 10.79 -10.70
N LEU A 71 13.36 9.53 -10.29
CA LEU A 71 13.19 9.16 -8.90
C LEU A 71 14.53 9.10 -8.17
N THR A 72 14.50 9.40 -6.89
CA THR A 72 15.59 9.14 -5.96
C THR A 72 15.41 7.75 -5.37
N LEU A 73 16.43 6.90 -5.41
CA LEU A 73 16.38 5.58 -4.80
C LEU A 73 17.09 5.63 -3.44
N ALA A 74 16.32 5.51 -2.36
CA ALA A 74 16.84 5.41 -1.00
C ALA A 74 17.04 3.93 -0.66
N ILE A 75 18.29 3.48 -0.60
CA ILE A 75 18.61 2.06 -0.49
C ILE A 75 19.31 1.70 0.81
N TYR A 76 19.07 0.48 1.26
CA TYR A 76 19.79 -0.08 2.40
C TYR A 76 19.92 -1.59 2.29
N CYS A 77 20.89 -2.15 3.01
CA CYS A 77 20.98 -3.58 3.26
C CYS A 77 21.18 -3.85 4.76
N ARG A 78 21.69 -5.00 5.16
CA ARG A 78 21.91 -5.31 6.58
C ARG A 78 22.95 -4.39 7.25
N SER A 79 24.12 -4.23 6.64
CA SER A 79 25.28 -3.54 7.23
C SER A 79 25.87 -2.43 6.37
N GLY A 80 25.20 -2.04 5.25
CA GLY A 80 25.70 -1.07 4.29
C GLY A 80 26.57 -1.64 3.16
N LYS A 81 27.09 -2.88 3.25
CA LYS A 81 28.02 -3.43 2.26
C LYS A 81 27.37 -3.75 0.90
N ARG A 82 26.23 -4.47 0.89
CA ARG A 82 25.49 -4.79 -0.34
C ARG A 82 24.90 -3.52 -0.96
N SER A 83 24.33 -2.64 -0.14
CA SER A 83 23.74 -1.41 -0.62
C SER A 83 24.76 -0.41 -1.18
N ALA A 84 25.99 -0.36 -0.67
CA ALA A 84 27.07 0.43 -1.29
C ALA A 84 27.43 -0.07 -2.69
N ALA A 85 27.49 -1.40 -2.90
CA ALA A 85 27.73 -1.97 -4.23
C ALA A 85 26.54 -1.69 -5.18
N ALA A 86 25.30 -1.82 -4.68
CA ALA A 86 24.10 -1.47 -5.44
C ALA A 86 24.05 0.03 -5.77
N ALA A 87 24.43 0.92 -4.83
CA ALA A 87 24.49 2.36 -5.03
C ALA A 87 25.41 2.74 -6.19
N GLN A 88 26.58 2.10 -6.26
CA GLN A 88 27.51 2.33 -7.38
C GLN A 88 26.88 1.94 -8.72
N ALA A 89 26.30 0.74 -8.82
CA ALA A 89 25.69 0.28 -10.07
C ALA A 89 24.47 1.14 -10.50
N LEU A 90 23.65 1.57 -9.54
CA LEU A 90 22.51 2.45 -9.78
C LEU A 90 22.96 3.86 -10.20
N SER A 91 24.00 4.39 -9.54
CA SER A 91 24.60 5.69 -9.91
C SER A 91 25.18 5.65 -11.32
N ASP A 92 25.90 4.58 -11.68
CA ASP A 92 26.45 4.39 -13.02
C ASP A 92 25.33 4.27 -14.09
N ALA A 93 24.15 3.80 -13.71
CA ALA A 93 22.96 3.75 -14.54
C ALA A 93 22.16 5.08 -14.56
N GLY A 94 22.63 6.13 -13.87
CA GLY A 94 22.08 7.47 -13.91
C GLY A 94 21.03 7.78 -12.83
N TYR A 95 20.82 6.88 -11.86
CA TYR A 95 19.92 7.16 -10.73
C TYR A 95 20.58 8.06 -9.69
N LYS A 96 19.76 8.91 -9.05
CA LYS A 96 20.14 9.56 -7.79
C LYS A 96 19.91 8.58 -6.66
N VAL A 97 20.93 8.33 -5.84
CA VAL A 97 20.87 7.30 -4.80
C VAL A 97 21.23 7.88 -3.43
N LEU A 98 20.43 7.54 -2.43
CA LEU A 98 20.70 7.73 -1.00
C LEU A 98 20.98 6.37 -0.38
N ASN A 99 22.16 6.19 0.22
CA ASN A 99 22.54 4.93 0.85
C ASN A 99 22.58 5.09 2.38
N LEU A 100 21.88 4.20 3.08
CA LEU A 100 21.88 4.18 4.55
C LEU A 100 23.19 3.57 5.06
N THR A 101 24.04 4.39 5.67
CA THR A 101 25.30 3.97 6.30
C THR A 101 25.00 3.03 7.48
N GLY A 102 25.69 1.88 7.51
CA GLY A 102 25.46 0.84 8.52
C GLY A 102 24.18 0.04 8.35
N GLY A 103 23.32 0.43 7.40
CA GLY A 103 22.13 -0.30 6.96
C GLY A 103 21.10 -0.53 8.06
N TYR A 104 20.34 -1.61 7.95
CA TYR A 104 19.28 -2.01 8.88
C TYR A 104 19.77 -2.14 10.32
N THR A 105 21.02 -2.61 10.52
CA THR A 105 21.63 -2.73 11.85
C THR A 105 21.74 -1.36 12.51
N ALA A 106 22.34 -0.37 11.85
CA ALA A 106 22.47 0.97 12.39
C ALA A 106 21.11 1.66 12.58
N TRP A 107 20.14 1.39 11.70
CA TRP A 107 18.77 1.90 11.81
C TRP A 107 18.09 1.42 13.09
N THR A 108 18.15 0.11 13.36
CA THR A 108 17.55 -0.47 14.58
C THR A 108 18.29 -0.10 15.85
N GLU A 109 19.62 0.00 15.83
CA GLU A 109 20.43 0.51 16.96
C GLU A 109 20.11 1.96 17.30
N ALA A 110 19.73 2.77 16.29
CA ALA A 110 19.26 4.14 16.48
C ALA A 110 17.80 4.23 16.98
N GLY A 111 17.13 3.09 17.22
CA GLY A 111 15.75 3.02 17.70
C GLY A 111 14.70 3.51 16.68
N LYS A 112 15.04 3.49 15.40
CA LYS A 112 14.15 3.94 14.33
C LYS A 112 13.05 2.91 14.04
N MET A 113 11.92 3.39 13.50
CA MET A 113 10.73 2.60 13.21
C MET A 113 11.00 1.50 12.17
N THR A 114 10.50 0.32 12.46
CA THR A 114 10.50 -0.84 11.57
C THR A 114 9.19 -1.59 11.72
N ASN A 115 8.81 -2.34 10.70
CA ASN A 115 7.73 -3.31 10.77
C ASN A 115 8.10 -4.60 10.02
N SER A 116 7.19 -5.57 9.97
CA SER A 116 7.40 -6.86 9.28
C SER A 116 6.18 -7.28 8.46
N TYR A 117 5.39 -6.31 8.01
CA TYR A 117 4.22 -6.57 7.17
C TYR A 117 4.64 -6.91 5.74
N GLN A 118 3.77 -7.60 5.03
CA GLN A 118 3.97 -7.79 3.59
C GLN A 118 3.76 -6.46 2.86
N VAL A 119 4.66 -6.15 1.94
CA VAL A 119 4.61 -4.93 1.13
C VAL A 119 4.56 -5.31 -0.33
N GLU A 120 3.58 -4.74 -1.03
CA GLU A 120 3.48 -4.76 -2.48
C GLU A 120 3.72 -3.37 -3.04
N TYR A 121 4.10 -3.27 -4.31
CA TYR A 121 4.13 -2.00 -5.00
C TYR A 121 3.55 -2.12 -6.40
N ILE A 122 2.88 -1.06 -6.83
CA ILE A 122 2.36 -0.94 -8.20
C ILE A 122 3.19 0.15 -8.89
N PRO A 123 3.99 -0.21 -9.90
CA PRO A 123 4.77 0.77 -10.64
C PRO A 123 3.88 1.77 -11.35
N ALA A 124 4.28 3.03 -11.36
CA ALA A 124 3.60 4.06 -12.14
C ALA A 124 4.36 4.33 -13.43
N GLY A 125 3.67 4.33 -14.56
CA GLY A 125 4.27 4.71 -15.83
C GLY A 125 4.75 6.17 -15.86
N GLY A 126 5.71 6.48 -16.73
CA GLY A 126 6.10 7.86 -17.05
C GLY A 126 6.86 8.62 -15.96
N GLY A 127 7.50 7.94 -15.02
CA GLY A 127 8.36 8.59 -14.03
C GLY A 127 7.67 9.05 -12.77
N ASN A 128 6.48 8.59 -12.52
CA ASN A 128 5.76 8.86 -11.29
C ASN A 128 6.19 7.89 -10.17
N ASP A 129 5.91 8.27 -8.92
CA ASP A 129 6.14 7.43 -7.77
C ASP A 129 5.28 6.16 -7.85
N PRO A 130 5.80 5.00 -7.47
CA PRO A 130 4.98 3.80 -7.32
C PRO A 130 3.96 3.98 -6.19
N LEU A 131 2.85 3.25 -6.28
CA LEU A 131 1.97 3.07 -5.14
C LEU A 131 2.53 1.93 -4.28
N VAL A 132 2.95 2.23 -3.06
CA VAL A 132 3.37 1.22 -2.09
C VAL A 132 2.18 0.83 -1.22
N ILE A 133 2.00 -0.47 -1.00
CA ILE A 133 0.85 -1.03 -0.29
C ILE A 133 1.37 -1.92 0.84
N THR A 134 1.10 -1.54 2.07
CA THR A 134 1.37 -2.37 3.24
C THR A 134 0.13 -3.21 3.55
N LEU A 135 0.26 -4.52 3.50
CA LEU A 135 -0.78 -5.49 3.82
C LEU A 135 -0.69 -5.80 5.31
N ILE A 136 -1.55 -5.17 6.12
CA ILE A 136 -1.40 -5.23 7.59
C ILE A 136 -2.01 -6.51 8.12
N LYS A 137 -3.31 -6.70 7.92
CA LYS A 137 -4.05 -7.91 8.28
C LYS A 137 -5.52 -7.78 7.89
N HIS A 138 -6.21 -8.89 7.72
CA HIS A 138 -7.67 -8.97 7.55
C HIS A 138 -8.21 -7.92 6.56
N GLY A 139 -8.89 -6.87 7.04
CA GLY A 139 -9.34 -5.72 6.27
C GLY A 139 -8.39 -4.52 6.27
N SER A 140 -7.34 -4.55 7.11
CA SER A 140 -6.46 -3.41 7.35
C SER A 140 -5.35 -3.31 6.30
N LEU A 141 -5.25 -2.17 5.64
CA LEU A 141 -4.26 -1.85 4.60
C LEU A 141 -3.69 -0.45 4.83
N GLU A 142 -2.53 -0.20 4.22
CA GLU A 142 -2.01 1.14 4.04
C GLU A 142 -1.59 1.38 2.60
N PHE A 143 -1.90 2.55 2.08
CA PHE A 143 -1.39 3.06 0.82
C PHE A 143 -0.41 4.20 1.07
N ALA A 144 0.81 4.07 0.55
CA ALA A 144 1.79 5.14 0.56
C ALA A 144 2.04 5.65 -0.86
N TYR A 145 1.90 6.96 -1.05
CA TYR A 145 2.09 7.60 -2.35
C TYR A 145 2.55 9.03 -2.20
N LYS A 146 3.70 9.38 -2.80
CA LYS A 146 4.26 10.75 -2.78
C LYS A 146 4.40 11.32 -1.36
N GLY A 147 4.88 10.51 -0.43
CA GLY A 147 5.05 10.88 0.96
C GLY A 147 3.77 10.93 1.80
N MET A 148 2.59 10.70 1.23
CA MET A 148 1.33 10.56 1.98
C MET A 148 1.10 9.11 2.41
N SER A 149 0.56 8.94 3.61
CA SER A 149 0.08 7.68 4.19
C SER A 149 -1.43 7.69 4.34
N ILE A 150 -2.11 6.70 3.76
CA ILE A 150 -3.56 6.51 3.83
C ILE A 150 -3.84 5.14 4.42
N GLN A 151 -4.35 5.10 5.64
CA GLN A 151 -4.75 3.87 6.32
C GLN A 151 -6.19 3.50 5.98
N VAL A 152 -6.47 2.22 5.79
CA VAL A 152 -7.82 1.71 5.58
C VAL A 152 -8.13 0.69 6.68
N ASP A 153 -9.26 0.87 7.34
CA ASP A 153 -9.78 0.00 8.40
C ASP A 153 -8.71 -0.43 9.43
N PRO A 154 -7.99 0.51 10.08
CA PRO A 154 -6.96 0.15 11.03
C PRO A 154 -7.58 -0.42 12.31
N VAL A 155 -7.20 -1.67 12.65
CA VAL A 155 -7.68 -2.39 13.83
C VAL A 155 -6.52 -3.01 14.58
N SER A 156 -6.40 -2.74 15.89
CA SER A 156 -5.30 -3.23 16.73
C SER A 156 -5.44 -4.70 17.10
N GLY A 157 -6.62 -5.13 17.47
CA GLY A 157 -6.87 -6.36 18.22
C GLY A 157 -7.45 -7.55 17.45
N TYR A 158 -7.71 -7.45 16.15
CA TYR A 158 -8.25 -8.54 15.36
C TYR A 158 -7.12 -9.32 14.66
N GLY A 159 -7.08 -10.65 14.79
CA GLY A 159 -5.96 -11.45 14.29
C GLY A 159 -4.65 -11.15 15.01
N LYS A 160 -3.58 -10.88 14.26
CA LYS A 160 -2.27 -10.46 14.81
C LYS A 160 -2.42 -9.07 15.47
N ASN A 161 -1.97 -8.93 16.72
CA ASN A 161 -1.94 -7.61 17.37
C ASN A 161 -1.01 -6.64 16.65
N THR A 162 -1.52 -5.43 16.37
CA THR A 162 -0.79 -4.33 15.74
C THR A 162 -0.68 -3.17 16.71
N ASP A 163 0.52 -2.73 17.03
CA ASP A 163 0.79 -1.52 17.81
C ASP A 163 0.99 -0.33 16.87
N TYR A 164 -0.11 0.26 16.40
CA TYR A 164 -0.07 1.37 15.45
C TYR A 164 0.76 2.56 15.93
N ALA A 165 0.88 2.77 17.24
CA ALA A 165 1.68 3.88 17.78
C ALA A 165 3.19 3.66 17.62
N LYS A 166 3.63 2.40 17.52
CA LYS A 166 5.04 2.04 17.37
C LYS A 166 5.43 1.65 15.96
N GLU A 167 4.50 1.05 15.21
CA GLU A 167 4.79 0.41 13.93
C GLU A 167 4.48 1.32 12.73
N PHE A 168 3.71 2.40 12.95
CA PHE A 168 3.31 3.34 11.90
C PHE A 168 3.46 4.79 12.36
N PRO A 169 3.86 5.70 11.47
CA PRO A 169 3.78 7.14 11.72
C PRO A 169 2.32 7.60 11.72
N LYS A 170 2.09 8.89 12.01
CA LYS A 170 0.76 9.49 11.88
C LYS A 170 0.34 9.48 10.41
N ALA A 171 -0.90 9.05 10.15
CA ALA A 171 -1.46 9.01 8.82
C ALA A 171 -1.92 10.40 8.35
N ASP A 172 -1.86 10.65 7.04
CA ASP A 172 -2.47 11.82 6.41
C ASP A 172 -3.98 11.63 6.26
N ALA A 173 -4.42 10.40 5.98
CA ALA A 173 -5.84 10.07 5.95
C ALA A 173 -6.11 8.67 6.52
N ILE A 174 -7.32 8.48 7.06
CA ILE A 174 -7.85 7.20 7.53
C ILE A 174 -9.22 7.01 6.88
N LEU A 175 -9.39 5.91 6.16
CA LEU A 175 -10.64 5.52 5.52
C LEU A 175 -11.26 4.35 6.29
N ILE A 176 -12.52 4.46 6.70
CA ILE A 176 -13.25 3.39 7.37
C ILE A 176 -14.42 2.96 6.50
N THR A 177 -14.46 1.68 6.15
CA THR A 177 -15.48 1.13 5.27
C THR A 177 -16.83 1.00 5.98
N HIS A 178 -16.85 0.49 7.20
CA HIS A 178 -18.08 0.32 7.99
C HIS A 178 -17.80 0.14 9.50
N GLU A 179 -18.85 0.01 10.29
CA GLU A 179 -18.82 0.09 11.75
C GLU A 179 -18.49 -1.20 12.50
N HIS A 180 -18.24 -2.32 11.85
CA HIS A 180 -17.91 -3.57 12.53
C HIS A 180 -16.55 -3.51 13.22
N GLY A 181 -16.40 -4.24 14.34
CA GLY A 181 -15.23 -4.12 15.21
C GLY A 181 -13.92 -4.66 14.61
N ASP A 182 -13.99 -5.39 13.51
CA ASP A 182 -12.84 -5.85 12.70
C ASP A 182 -12.46 -4.86 11.59
N HIS A 183 -13.17 -3.70 11.50
CA HIS A 183 -12.90 -2.59 10.58
C HIS A 183 -12.80 -1.23 11.30
N LEU A 184 -13.46 -1.07 12.45
CA LEU A 184 -13.51 0.19 13.19
C LEU A 184 -12.92 0.03 14.58
N ASP A 185 -11.71 0.54 14.78
CA ASP A 185 -11.06 0.61 16.10
C ASP A 185 -10.65 2.05 16.43
N LYS A 186 -11.37 2.65 17.38
CA LYS A 186 -11.11 4.03 17.83
C LYS A 186 -9.70 4.20 18.41
N ASN A 187 -9.11 3.18 19.02
CA ASN A 187 -7.77 3.25 19.59
C ASN A 187 -6.72 3.28 18.48
N ALA A 188 -6.85 2.43 17.45
CA ALA A 188 -5.99 2.44 16.27
C ALA A 188 -6.08 3.78 15.53
N ILE A 189 -7.31 4.28 15.31
CA ILE A 189 -7.55 5.60 14.70
C ILE A 189 -6.85 6.70 15.50
N THR A 190 -7.01 6.71 16.83
CA THR A 190 -6.37 7.71 17.70
C THR A 190 -4.85 7.61 17.66
N ALA A 191 -4.29 6.39 17.64
CA ALA A 191 -2.85 6.16 17.54
C ALA A 191 -2.26 6.70 16.23
N LEU A 192 -3.02 6.61 15.13
CA LEU A 192 -2.61 7.07 13.80
C LEU A 192 -2.90 8.55 13.53
N SER A 193 -3.80 9.18 14.31
CA SER A 193 -4.26 10.53 14.03
C SER A 193 -3.33 11.62 14.57
N SER A 194 -3.25 12.71 13.85
CA SER A 194 -2.75 14.02 14.26
C SER A 194 -3.83 15.08 14.00
N ASP A 195 -3.57 16.35 14.32
CA ASP A 195 -4.48 17.46 14.00
C ASP A 195 -4.68 17.67 12.49
N LYS A 196 -3.85 17.05 11.66
CA LYS A 196 -3.91 17.15 10.18
C LYS A 196 -4.52 15.93 9.51
N THR A 197 -4.75 14.84 10.25
CA THR A 197 -5.26 13.59 9.69
C THR A 197 -6.72 13.74 9.27
N GLU A 198 -7.03 13.48 8.00
CA GLU A 198 -8.41 13.40 7.52
C GLU A 198 -8.99 12.01 7.81
N ILE A 199 -10.09 11.94 8.59
CA ILE A 199 -10.82 10.70 8.85
C ILE A 199 -12.09 10.71 8.01
N ILE A 200 -12.25 9.72 7.13
CA ILE A 200 -13.37 9.57 6.20
C ILE A 200 -14.04 8.24 6.46
N LEU A 201 -15.36 8.24 6.62
CA LEU A 201 -16.11 7.07 7.04
C LEU A 201 -17.58 7.13 6.64
N ASN A 202 -18.33 6.03 6.83
CA ASN A 202 -19.76 6.00 6.68
C ASN A 202 -20.48 6.63 7.89
N ALA A 203 -21.79 6.91 7.75
CA ALA A 203 -22.57 7.60 8.77
C ALA A 203 -22.64 6.84 10.10
N LYS A 204 -22.75 5.49 10.08
CA LYS A 204 -22.83 4.69 11.30
C LYS A 204 -21.50 4.66 12.05
N SER A 205 -20.38 4.52 11.35
CA SER A 205 -19.06 4.62 11.97
C SER A 205 -18.85 5.97 12.65
N GLN A 206 -19.25 7.07 11.96
CA GLN A 206 -19.17 8.42 12.52
C GLN A 206 -20.04 8.56 13.78
N GLN A 207 -21.27 8.03 13.76
CA GLN A 207 -22.15 8.02 14.94
C GLN A 207 -21.53 7.24 16.10
N GLN A 208 -20.84 6.13 15.82
CA GLN A 208 -20.25 5.27 16.85
C GLN A 208 -19.04 5.88 17.53
N ILE A 209 -18.14 6.53 16.76
CA ILE A 209 -16.88 7.05 17.34
C ILE A 209 -16.89 8.56 17.58
N GLY A 210 -17.82 9.31 16.98
CA GLY A 210 -17.96 10.76 17.13
C GLY A 210 -16.85 11.58 16.45
N LEU A 211 -16.12 10.98 15.50
CA LEU A 211 -14.99 11.59 14.79
C LEU A 211 -15.17 11.45 13.28
N GLY A 212 -14.44 12.28 12.52
CA GLY A 212 -14.32 12.17 11.08
C GLY A 212 -15.47 12.80 10.29
N ARG A 213 -15.30 12.78 8.98
CA ARG A 213 -16.24 13.31 7.98
C ARG A 213 -16.95 12.15 7.28
N VAL A 214 -18.29 12.21 7.27
CA VAL A 214 -19.08 11.26 6.50
C VAL A 214 -18.90 11.50 5.01
N LEU A 215 -18.67 10.42 4.28
CA LEU A 215 -18.73 10.36 2.82
C LEU A 215 -19.77 9.29 2.45
N ALA A 216 -20.87 9.70 1.84
CA ALA A 216 -21.94 8.78 1.45
C ALA A 216 -21.64 8.11 0.09
N ASN A 217 -22.27 6.95 -0.15
CA ASN A 217 -22.13 6.27 -1.44
C ASN A 217 -22.46 7.21 -2.62
N GLY A 218 -21.59 7.28 -3.61
CA GLY A 218 -21.69 8.18 -4.76
C GLY A 218 -21.01 9.54 -4.58
N GLU A 219 -20.59 9.89 -3.37
CA GLU A 219 -19.83 11.11 -3.10
C GLU A 219 -18.33 10.87 -3.27
N TYR A 220 -17.58 11.97 -3.44
CA TYR A 220 -16.12 11.94 -3.48
C TYR A 220 -15.50 13.11 -2.72
N CYS A 221 -14.24 12.96 -2.37
CA CYS A 221 -13.41 14.03 -1.83
C CYS A 221 -11.99 13.95 -2.40
N THR A 222 -11.19 14.98 -2.13
CA THR A 222 -9.79 15.03 -2.52
C THR A 222 -8.92 15.22 -1.29
N LEU A 223 -7.92 14.36 -1.13
CA LEU A 223 -6.91 14.44 -0.08
C LEU A 223 -5.74 15.32 -0.56
N PHE A 224 -5.38 16.30 0.24
CA PHE A 224 -4.28 17.21 -0.03
C PHE A 224 -3.06 16.89 0.85
N PRO A 225 -1.82 17.31 0.43
CA PRO A 225 -1.51 18.19 -0.71
C PRO A 225 -1.38 17.48 -2.07
N VAL A 226 -1.30 16.15 -2.13
CA VAL A 226 -1.01 15.41 -3.37
C VAL A 226 -2.19 15.43 -4.36
N GLY A 227 -3.43 15.58 -3.88
CA GLY A 227 -4.61 15.61 -4.73
C GLY A 227 -5.15 14.21 -5.08
N ILE A 228 -5.09 13.28 -4.12
CA ILE A 228 -5.64 11.93 -4.27
C ILE A 228 -7.16 12.03 -4.15
N SER A 229 -7.88 11.59 -5.18
CA SER A 229 -9.35 11.56 -5.15
C SER A 229 -9.85 10.24 -4.56
N VAL A 230 -10.82 10.31 -3.65
CA VAL A 230 -11.45 9.17 -2.98
C VAL A 230 -12.96 9.22 -3.23
N TRP A 231 -13.49 8.19 -3.89
CA TRP A 231 -14.94 8.00 -4.08
C TRP A 231 -15.45 6.94 -3.14
N ALA A 232 -16.53 7.23 -2.41
CA ALA A 232 -17.28 6.21 -1.69
C ALA A 232 -18.25 5.51 -2.66
N VAL A 233 -18.14 4.20 -2.74
CA VAL A 233 -19.00 3.35 -3.57
C VAL A 233 -19.78 2.37 -2.70
N PRO A 234 -20.92 1.82 -3.15
CA PRO A 234 -21.71 0.88 -2.34
C PRO A 234 -20.93 -0.37 -1.95
N ALA A 235 -21.13 -0.83 -0.71
CA ALA A 235 -20.68 -2.11 -0.21
C ALA A 235 -21.81 -2.73 0.62
N TYR A 236 -22.33 -3.91 0.20
CA TYR A 236 -23.44 -4.58 0.87
C TYR A 236 -23.60 -6.04 0.42
N ASN A 237 -24.42 -6.81 1.13
CA ASN A 237 -24.77 -8.17 0.78
C ASN A 237 -26.11 -8.26 0.06
N THR A 238 -26.21 -9.19 -0.89
CA THR A 238 -27.39 -9.41 -1.73
C THR A 238 -28.03 -10.80 -1.55
N THR A 239 -27.29 -11.77 -1.00
CA THR A 239 -27.78 -13.14 -0.79
C THR A 239 -28.86 -13.16 0.29
N PRO A 240 -30.05 -13.74 0.03
CA PRO A 240 -31.12 -13.84 1.01
C PRO A 240 -30.67 -14.43 2.35
N GLY A 241 -30.95 -13.70 3.45
CA GLY A 241 -30.51 -14.05 4.80
C GLY A 241 -29.11 -13.62 5.19
N ARG A 242 -28.35 -12.97 4.27
CA ARG A 242 -27.02 -12.38 4.55
C ARG A 242 -27.02 -10.86 4.55
N GLU A 243 -28.08 -10.24 4.04
CA GLU A 243 -28.21 -8.76 3.96
C GLU A 243 -28.10 -8.11 5.33
N GLN A 244 -28.44 -8.85 6.39
CA GLN A 244 -28.35 -8.40 7.78
C GLN A 244 -26.90 -8.14 8.22
N PHE A 245 -25.89 -8.82 7.64
CA PHE A 245 -24.49 -8.58 7.98
C PHE A 245 -24.04 -7.23 7.44
N HIS A 246 -24.35 -6.96 6.17
CA HIS A 246 -23.98 -5.71 5.49
C HIS A 246 -25.18 -5.18 4.69
N PRO A 247 -26.07 -4.39 5.34
CA PRO A 247 -27.27 -3.86 4.70
C PRO A 247 -26.94 -2.84 3.62
N LYS A 248 -27.70 -2.86 2.51
CA LYS A 248 -27.56 -1.86 1.44
C LYS A 248 -27.69 -0.42 1.96
N GLY A 249 -26.79 0.45 1.52
CA GLY A 249 -26.74 1.87 1.87
C GLY A 249 -26.01 2.16 3.18
N ASN A 250 -25.40 1.17 3.82
CA ASN A 250 -24.62 1.35 5.04
C ASN A 250 -23.11 1.39 4.77
N GLY A 251 -22.53 0.33 4.22
CA GLY A 251 -21.10 0.21 4.00
C GLY A 251 -20.59 1.04 2.82
N ASN A 252 -19.33 1.43 2.90
CA ASN A 252 -18.56 2.03 1.82
C ASN A 252 -17.48 1.06 1.33
N GLY A 253 -17.38 0.87 0.00
CA GLY A 253 -16.10 0.62 -0.64
C GLY A 253 -15.46 1.96 -1.01
N TYR A 254 -14.16 1.95 -1.30
CA TYR A 254 -13.45 3.15 -1.72
C TYR A 254 -12.69 2.92 -3.02
N LEU A 255 -12.92 3.78 -4.02
CA LEU A 255 -12.06 3.91 -5.17
C LEU A 255 -11.14 5.09 -4.96
N LEU A 256 -9.83 4.84 -4.87
CA LEU A 256 -8.79 5.85 -4.78
C LEU A 256 -8.18 6.06 -6.17
N SER A 257 -8.01 7.32 -6.57
CA SER A 257 -7.26 7.67 -7.77
C SER A 257 -6.06 8.51 -7.39
N PHE A 258 -4.90 7.96 -7.62
CA PHE A 258 -3.62 8.61 -7.40
C PHE A 258 -3.24 9.43 -8.64
N TRP A 259 -2.36 10.38 -8.46
CA TRP A 259 -1.91 11.21 -9.57
C TRP A 259 -1.28 10.36 -10.68
N GLY A 260 -1.56 10.69 -11.95
CA GLY A 260 -1.09 9.93 -13.09
C GLY A 260 -2.08 8.83 -13.52
N SER A 261 -1.66 7.57 -13.47
CA SER A 261 -2.42 6.42 -13.98
C SER A 261 -2.78 5.38 -12.92
N LEU A 262 -2.48 5.61 -11.65
CA LEU A 262 -2.69 4.63 -10.58
C LEU A 262 -4.06 4.77 -9.93
N SER A 263 -4.67 3.64 -9.62
CA SER A 263 -5.90 3.58 -8.83
C SER A 263 -6.00 2.30 -8.01
N ALA A 264 -6.64 2.39 -6.85
CA ALA A 264 -6.92 1.26 -5.99
C ALA A 264 -8.40 1.19 -5.65
N TYR A 265 -8.98 0.01 -5.72
CA TYR A 265 -10.33 -0.25 -5.25
C TYR A 265 -10.30 -1.15 -4.02
N VAL A 266 -10.81 -0.66 -2.90
CA VAL A 266 -11.04 -1.44 -1.68
C VAL A 266 -12.54 -1.64 -1.54
N ALA A 267 -12.99 -2.88 -1.64
CA ALA A 267 -14.43 -3.16 -1.70
C ALA A 267 -15.15 -2.96 -0.37
N GLY A 268 -14.45 -3.03 0.78
CA GLY A 268 -15.09 -3.17 2.08
C GLY A 268 -15.78 -4.53 2.18
N ASP A 269 -16.66 -4.70 3.14
CA ASP A 269 -17.43 -5.93 3.29
C ASP A 269 -18.68 -5.90 2.41
N THR A 270 -18.67 -6.76 1.40
CA THR A 270 -19.69 -6.80 0.35
C THR A 270 -19.74 -8.17 -0.33
N GLU A 271 -20.84 -8.47 -1.00
CA GLU A 271 -20.91 -9.48 -2.05
C GLU A 271 -20.68 -8.85 -3.44
N ASP A 272 -20.80 -9.65 -4.53
CA ASP A 272 -20.64 -9.23 -5.92
C ASP A 272 -21.84 -8.41 -6.42
N ILE A 273 -21.97 -7.20 -5.92
CA ILE A 273 -23.10 -6.31 -6.18
C ILE A 273 -23.10 -5.77 -7.62
N PRO A 274 -24.30 -5.51 -8.21
CA PRO A 274 -24.41 -5.04 -9.61
C PRO A 274 -23.67 -3.73 -9.88
N GLU A 275 -23.59 -2.85 -8.90
CA GLU A 275 -22.92 -1.54 -9.00
C GLU A 275 -21.40 -1.66 -9.26
N MET A 276 -20.79 -2.83 -9.08
CA MET A 276 -19.36 -3.05 -9.37
C MET A 276 -19.00 -2.87 -10.84
N VAL A 277 -19.96 -3.06 -11.76
CA VAL A 277 -19.75 -2.77 -13.21
C VAL A 277 -19.57 -1.28 -13.50
N ASP A 278 -19.97 -0.42 -12.58
CA ASP A 278 -19.87 1.04 -12.73
C ASP A 278 -18.56 1.62 -12.15
N ILE A 279 -17.85 0.86 -11.32
CA ILE A 279 -16.60 1.30 -10.69
C ILE A 279 -15.55 1.69 -11.74
N PRO A 280 -15.26 0.88 -12.80
CA PRO A 280 -14.33 1.29 -13.85
C PRO A 280 -14.79 2.53 -14.62
N LYS A 281 -16.08 2.83 -14.64
CA LYS A 281 -16.65 3.97 -15.36
C LYS A 281 -16.49 5.30 -14.63
N ILE A 282 -16.17 5.29 -13.33
CA ILE A 282 -15.84 6.50 -12.55
C ILE A 282 -14.60 7.18 -13.14
N ARG A 283 -13.63 6.39 -13.61
CA ARG A 283 -12.41 6.85 -14.28
C ARG A 283 -12.15 6.07 -15.58
N PRO A 284 -12.97 6.28 -16.62
CA PRO A 284 -13.01 5.38 -17.80
C PRO A 284 -11.72 5.41 -18.63
N ALA A 285 -10.86 6.40 -18.48
CA ALA A 285 -9.57 6.49 -19.18
C ALA A 285 -8.48 5.61 -18.53
N MET A 286 -8.78 4.96 -17.39
CA MET A 286 -7.78 4.24 -16.59
C MET A 286 -8.34 2.90 -16.15
N ARG A 287 -7.55 1.83 -16.33
CA ARG A 287 -7.82 0.55 -15.69
C ARG A 287 -7.54 0.67 -14.18
N ILE A 288 -8.27 -0.08 -13.38
CA ILE A 288 -8.00 -0.15 -11.94
C ILE A 288 -6.69 -0.90 -11.74
N SER A 289 -5.69 -0.26 -11.13
CA SER A 289 -4.35 -0.83 -10.98
C SER A 289 -4.35 -2.00 -10.00
N VAL A 290 -5.08 -1.85 -8.88
CA VAL A 290 -5.22 -2.91 -7.87
C VAL A 290 -6.61 -2.90 -7.26
N ALA A 291 -7.18 -4.09 -7.03
CA ALA A 291 -8.43 -4.25 -6.29
C ALA A 291 -8.27 -5.21 -5.11
N PHE A 292 -8.94 -4.87 -4.01
CA PHE A 292 -9.07 -5.68 -2.81
C PHE A 292 -10.52 -6.15 -2.68
N LEU A 293 -10.74 -7.47 -2.78
CA LEU A 293 -12.07 -8.07 -2.69
C LEU A 293 -12.14 -9.03 -1.50
N PRO A 294 -13.17 -8.93 -0.63
CA PRO A 294 -13.30 -9.80 0.54
C PRO A 294 -13.83 -11.17 0.13
N VAL A 295 -13.32 -12.24 0.76
CA VAL A 295 -13.73 -13.62 0.43
C VAL A 295 -13.95 -14.44 1.70
N ASN A 296 -14.92 -14.05 2.52
CA ASN A 296 -15.15 -14.66 3.85
C ASN A 296 -16.61 -15.07 4.05
N GLN A 297 -16.89 -16.34 3.85
CA GLN A 297 -18.22 -16.90 4.10
C GLN A 297 -18.53 -17.07 5.59
N PRO A 298 -19.76 -16.79 6.04
CA PRO A 298 -20.95 -16.34 5.29
C PRO A 298 -21.08 -14.80 5.17
N TYR A 299 -20.08 -14.04 5.59
CA TYR A 299 -20.18 -12.60 5.83
C TYR A 299 -20.01 -11.77 4.55
N THR A 300 -19.15 -12.22 3.63
CA THR A 300 -18.85 -11.54 2.38
C THR A 300 -18.92 -12.50 1.19
N MET A 301 -18.10 -12.33 0.17
CA MET A 301 -18.13 -13.12 -1.06
C MET A 301 -17.78 -14.59 -0.84
N THR A 302 -18.42 -15.47 -1.63
CA THR A 302 -17.86 -16.77 -1.98
C THR A 302 -16.70 -16.59 -2.94
N VAL A 303 -15.90 -17.64 -3.19
CA VAL A 303 -14.88 -17.64 -4.26
C VAL A 303 -15.53 -17.37 -5.64
N ASP A 304 -16.73 -17.91 -5.91
CA ASP A 304 -17.46 -17.66 -7.15
C ASP A 304 -17.86 -16.19 -7.29
N GLN A 305 -18.39 -15.59 -6.23
CA GLN A 305 -18.73 -14.18 -6.19
C GLN A 305 -17.49 -13.28 -6.36
N CYS A 306 -16.36 -13.65 -5.75
CA CYS A 306 -15.08 -12.93 -5.93
C CYS A 306 -14.63 -12.96 -7.40
N VAL A 307 -14.74 -14.10 -8.09
CA VAL A 307 -14.45 -14.21 -9.53
C VAL A 307 -15.39 -13.31 -10.34
N ASN A 308 -16.69 -13.28 -10.02
CA ASN A 308 -17.64 -12.40 -10.69
C ASN A 308 -17.31 -10.92 -10.45
N ALA A 309 -17.09 -10.53 -9.21
CA ALA A 309 -16.70 -9.18 -8.83
C ALA A 309 -15.40 -8.73 -9.53
N ALA A 310 -14.38 -9.60 -9.54
CA ALA A 310 -13.12 -9.33 -10.22
C ALA A 310 -13.31 -9.08 -11.74
N LYS A 311 -14.20 -9.85 -12.39
CA LYS A 311 -14.52 -9.63 -13.81
C LYS A 311 -15.29 -8.33 -14.05
N MET A 312 -16.18 -7.92 -13.13
CA MET A 312 -16.90 -6.65 -13.22
C MET A 312 -15.97 -5.44 -13.03
N VAL A 313 -15.09 -5.52 -12.04
CA VAL A 313 -14.12 -4.45 -11.71
C VAL A 313 -12.95 -4.41 -12.68
N ASN A 314 -12.54 -5.56 -13.22
CA ASN A 314 -11.46 -5.76 -14.20
C ASN A 314 -10.14 -5.07 -13.81
N PRO A 315 -9.57 -5.33 -12.61
CA PRO A 315 -8.30 -4.74 -12.20
C PRO A 315 -7.10 -5.37 -12.94
N GLU A 316 -5.96 -4.70 -12.92
CA GLU A 316 -4.67 -5.29 -13.34
C GLU A 316 -4.17 -6.30 -12.33
N VAL A 317 -4.26 -5.93 -11.04
CA VAL A 317 -3.87 -6.78 -9.91
C VAL A 317 -5.07 -6.98 -8.99
N LEU A 318 -5.36 -8.24 -8.64
CA LEU A 318 -6.32 -8.61 -7.61
C LEU A 318 -5.59 -9.13 -6.38
N ILE A 319 -5.88 -8.56 -5.23
CA ILE A 319 -5.45 -9.05 -3.92
C ILE A 319 -6.70 -9.42 -3.13
N PRO A 320 -7.07 -10.71 -3.03
CA PRO A 320 -8.16 -11.12 -2.15
C PRO A 320 -7.72 -10.87 -0.70
N TYR A 321 -8.63 -10.30 0.09
CA TYR A 321 -8.37 -9.96 1.49
C TYR A 321 -9.57 -10.37 2.36
N HIS A 322 -9.52 -10.20 3.67
CA HIS A 322 -10.63 -10.55 4.57
C HIS A 322 -11.17 -11.97 4.30
N PHE A 323 -10.27 -12.95 4.14
CA PHE A 323 -10.67 -14.28 3.71
C PHE A 323 -10.67 -15.34 4.83
N SER A 324 -10.16 -14.99 6.04
CA SER A 324 -10.11 -15.91 7.18
C SER A 324 -9.58 -17.30 6.76
N GLN A 325 -10.38 -18.34 6.88
CA GLN A 325 -10.02 -19.73 6.54
C GLN A 325 -10.51 -20.17 5.15
N THR A 326 -10.99 -19.23 4.32
CA THR A 326 -11.45 -19.57 2.96
C THR A 326 -10.28 -20.06 2.11
N ASP A 327 -10.43 -21.23 1.51
CA ASP A 327 -9.45 -21.75 0.55
C ASP A 327 -9.51 -20.94 -0.75
N LEU A 328 -8.45 -20.24 -1.05
CA LEU A 328 -8.27 -19.44 -2.26
C LEU A 328 -7.45 -20.16 -3.34
N SER A 329 -7.10 -21.44 -3.13
CA SER A 329 -6.40 -22.24 -4.12
C SER A 329 -7.21 -22.31 -5.42
N GLY A 330 -6.52 -22.15 -6.56
CA GLY A 330 -7.18 -22.12 -7.87
C GLY A 330 -7.91 -20.81 -8.23
N LEU A 331 -7.95 -19.79 -7.38
CA LEU A 331 -8.56 -18.50 -7.72
C LEU A 331 -7.83 -17.85 -8.91
N ALA A 332 -6.50 -17.91 -8.93
CA ALA A 332 -5.67 -17.36 -10.01
C ALA A 332 -5.97 -18.06 -11.37
N ASP A 333 -6.18 -19.37 -11.38
CA ASP A 333 -6.48 -20.13 -12.60
C ASP A 333 -7.83 -19.73 -13.22
N ARG A 334 -8.73 -19.18 -12.42
CA ARG A 334 -10.06 -18.72 -12.85
C ARG A 334 -10.07 -17.30 -13.40
N LEU A 335 -8.95 -16.58 -13.27
CA LEU A 335 -8.78 -15.17 -13.64
C LEU A 335 -7.46 -14.95 -14.41
N PRO A 336 -7.25 -15.66 -15.53
CA PRO A 336 -5.98 -15.66 -16.26
C PRO A 336 -5.63 -14.30 -16.90
N GLU A 337 -6.60 -13.40 -17.06
CA GLU A 337 -6.42 -12.07 -17.64
C GLU A 337 -5.96 -11.00 -16.64
N MET A 338 -5.82 -11.34 -15.37
CA MET A 338 -5.34 -10.43 -14.33
C MET A 338 -4.32 -11.11 -13.41
N LYS A 339 -3.44 -10.32 -12.81
CA LYS A 339 -2.47 -10.82 -11.83
C LYS A 339 -3.16 -11.00 -10.48
N VAL A 340 -3.32 -12.25 -10.03
CA VAL A 340 -3.86 -12.54 -8.70
C VAL A 340 -2.71 -12.76 -7.72
N LEU A 341 -2.66 -11.96 -6.66
CA LEU A 341 -1.65 -12.07 -5.60
C LEU A 341 -2.32 -12.60 -4.32
N LEU A 342 -2.08 -13.88 -4.02
CA LEU A 342 -2.49 -14.45 -2.74
C LEU A 342 -1.46 -14.08 -1.69
N ARG A 343 -1.90 -13.39 -0.64
CA ARG A 343 -1.05 -12.91 0.46
C ARG A 343 -1.63 -13.33 1.80
N ASP A 344 -0.76 -13.57 2.76
CA ASP A 344 -1.20 -13.86 4.13
C ASP A 344 -1.61 -12.56 4.81
N MET A 345 -2.92 -12.43 5.08
CA MET A 345 -3.52 -11.30 5.76
C MET A 345 -4.35 -11.75 6.97
N GLN A 346 -3.92 -12.81 7.65
CA GLN A 346 -4.60 -13.37 8.83
C GLN A 346 -4.18 -12.67 10.13
#